data_dc4d2b9c1f84042c986988581e7861c6
#
_entry.id   dc4d2b9c1f84042c986988581e7861c6
#
_cell.length_a   1.000
_cell.length_b   1.000
_cell.length_c   1.000
_cell.angle_alpha   90.00
_cell.angle_beta   90.00
_cell.angle_gamma   90.00
#
_symmetry.space_group_name_H-M   'P 1'
#
loop_
_entity.id
_entity.type
_entity.pdbx_description
1 polymer ?
#
loop_
_entity_poly.entity_id
_entity_poly.type
_entity_poly.pdbx_seq_one_letter_code
_entity_poly.pdbx_strand_id
1 'polypeptide(L)'
;MGAKLAIGGLSAVAGICVWLVGTAVPVSAHHAFAAEFDGDKPVEFSGTVTKVEWINPHVWIHIDVEKDDGTTENWGFEAGTPNVLFRRGFTRRSLLPGAAVLVDGYQAKDGTNRANGRDITLADGTKLFLGSSGTGAPWELARPGVDTVDPSRR
;
A
#
# COMPACT_ATOMS: atom_id res chain seq x y z
N MET A 1 48.80 47.49 32.68
CA MET A 1 48.41 47.26 31.25
C MET A 1 47.62 45.96 31.21
N GLY A 2 46.29 46.04 31.19
CA GLY A 2 45.39 44.87 31.25
C GLY A 2 44.93 44.47 29.88
N ALA A 3 45.09 43.20 29.57
CA ALA A 3 44.54 42.59 28.38
C ALA A 3 43.10 42.11 28.70
N LYS A 4 42.11 42.67 28.00
CA LYS A 4 40.73 42.18 28.02
C LYS A 4 40.59 41.11 26.92
N LEU A 5 40.40 39.85 27.32
CA LEU A 5 39.99 38.78 26.44
C LEU A 5 38.50 38.91 26.15
N ALA A 6 38.17 38.94 24.86
CA ALA A 6 36.78 38.90 24.37
C ALA A 6 36.23 37.47 24.44
N ILE A 7 35.23 37.25 25.27
CA ILE A 7 34.38 36.04 25.27
C ILE A 7 33.13 36.43 24.48
N GLY A 8 33.08 36.09 23.23
CA GLY A 8 31.92 36.40 22.37
C GLY A 8 31.88 35.58 21.10
N GLY A 9 31.70 34.26 21.21
CA GLY A 9 31.70 33.47 19.95
C GLY A 9 31.02 32.11 20.04
N LEU A 10 30.53 31.64 21.18
CA LEU A 10 30.00 30.27 21.29
C LEU A 10 28.46 30.14 21.37
N SER A 11 27.73 31.26 21.48
CA SER A 11 26.29 31.19 21.72
C SER A 11 25.43 31.15 20.46
N ALA A 12 26.00 31.45 19.28
CA ALA A 12 25.23 31.52 18.03
C ALA A 12 25.06 30.18 17.31
N VAL A 13 25.92 29.18 17.57
CA VAL A 13 25.87 27.90 16.86
C VAL A 13 24.89 26.91 17.51
N ALA A 14 24.66 27.02 18.83
CA ALA A 14 23.74 26.16 19.56
C ALA A 14 22.24 26.41 19.22
N GLY A 15 21.89 27.64 18.77
CA GLY A 15 20.52 28.03 18.44
C GLY A 15 19.99 27.44 17.13
N ILE A 16 20.88 27.17 16.17
CA ILE A 16 20.46 26.70 14.82
C ILE A 16 20.17 25.19 14.80
N CYS A 17 20.82 24.40 15.66
CA CYS A 17 20.58 22.96 15.73
C CYS A 17 19.25 22.58 16.40
N VAL A 18 18.67 23.43 17.23
CA VAL A 18 17.39 23.15 17.93
C VAL A 18 16.19 23.39 17.01
N TRP A 19 16.30 24.23 16.00
CA TRP A 19 15.20 24.52 15.05
C TRP A 19 15.01 23.49 13.95
N LEU A 20 15.99 22.62 13.69
CA LEU A 20 15.91 21.58 12.65
C LEU A 20 15.25 20.27 13.12
N VAL A 21 15.03 20.09 14.40
CA VAL A 21 14.40 18.87 14.96
C VAL A 21 12.88 18.97 15.05
N GLY A 22 12.31 20.16 14.83
CA GLY A 22 10.88 20.44 15.11
C GLY A 22 9.89 20.17 13.98
N THR A 23 10.31 19.73 12.78
CA THR A 23 9.39 19.56 11.63
C THR A 23 9.41 18.18 10.99
N ALA A 24 9.63 17.13 11.77
CA ALA A 24 9.24 15.79 11.31
C ALA A 24 7.71 15.72 11.36
N VAL A 25 7.04 16.23 10.31
CA VAL A 25 5.64 15.97 10.09
C VAL A 25 5.53 14.46 9.90
N PRO A 26 4.77 13.71 10.71
CA PRO A 26 4.54 12.31 10.44
C PRO A 26 3.84 12.24 9.08
N VAL A 27 4.54 11.78 8.04
CA VAL A 27 3.93 11.44 6.76
C VAL A 27 3.05 10.24 7.05
N SER A 28 1.76 10.53 7.25
CA SER A 28 0.76 9.50 7.48
C SER A 28 0.60 8.70 6.18
N ALA A 29 0.99 7.45 6.19
CA ALA A 29 0.77 6.51 5.08
C ALA A 29 -0.73 6.25 4.79
N HIS A 30 -1.63 6.83 5.60
CA HIS A 30 -3.08 6.69 5.47
C HIS A 30 -3.69 7.36 4.23
N HIS A 31 -2.92 8.18 3.50
CA HIS A 31 -3.43 8.87 2.31
C HIS A 31 -3.17 8.12 0.99
N ALA A 32 -2.42 7.03 1.01
CA ALA A 32 -2.00 6.36 -0.23
C ALA A 32 -3.20 5.78 -1.01
N PHE A 33 -4.12 5.07 -0.35
CA PHE A 33 -5.30 4.51 -1.03
C PHE A 33 -6.16 5.61 -1.66
N ALA A 34 -6.62 6.59 -0.85
CA ALA A 34 -7.51 7.65 -1.30
C ALA A 34 -6.88 8.60 -2.34
N ALA A 35 -5.56 8.61 -2.46
CA ALA A 35 -4.87 9.38 -3.49
C ALA A 35 -4.97 8.73 -4.88
N GLU A 36 -4.89 7.39 -4.95
CA GLU A 36 -4.77 6.65 -6.20
C GLU A 36 -6.01 5.83 -6.57
N PHE A 37 -6.74 5.31 -5.57
CA PHE A 37 -7.85 4.39 -5.79
C PHE A 37 -9.19 4.97 -5.35
N ASP A 38 -10.26 4.52 -6.02
CA ASP A 38 -11.63 4.98 -5.79
C ASP A 38 -12.41 3.94 -4.97
N GLY A 39 -12.69 4.26 -3.71
CA GLY A 39 -13.44 3.39 -2.81
C GLY A 39 -14.88 3.11 -3.24
N ASP A 40 -15.43 3.95 -4.12
CA ASP A 40 -16.78 3.81 -4.66
C ASP A 40 -16.82 3.03 -5.99
N LYS A 41 -15.66 2.56 -6.45
CA LYS A 41 -15.52 1.74 -7.66
C LYS A 41 -14.94 0.36 -7.35
N PRO A 42 -15.71 -0.52 -6.69
CA PRO A 42 -15.29 -1.90 -6.52
C PRO A 42 -15.20 -2.60 -7.87
N VAL A 43 -14.20 -3.46 -8.02
CA VAL A 43 -14.01 -4.31 -9.20
C VAL A 43 -13.80 -5.76 -8.75
N GLU A 44 -14.26 -6.70 -9.56
CA GLU A 44 -14.04 -8.14 -9.39
C GLU A 44 -13.82 -8.76 -10.76
N PHE A 45 -12.68 -9.43 -10.94
CA PHE A 45 -12.31 -10.03 -12.21
C PHE A 45 -11.84 -11.47 -12.05
N SER A 46 -12.38 -12.35 -12.88
CA SER A 46 -11.79 -13.67 -13.15
C SER A 46 -10.74 -13.52 -14.24
N GLY A 47 -9.58 -14.15 -14.05
CA GLY A 47 -8.52 -14.06 -15.04
C GLY A 47 -7.39 -15.05 -14.79
N THR A 48 -6.40 -14.99 -15.68
CA THR A 48 -5.19 -15.81 -15.57
C THR A 48 -4.00 -14.95 -15.19
N VAL A 49 -3.27 -15.35 -14.17
CA VAL A 49 -2.05 -14.64 -13.72
C VAL A 49 -1.01 -14.66 -14.82
N THR A 50 -0.53 -13.49 -15.21
CA THR A 50 0.55 -13.34 -16.19
C THR A 50 1.89 -13.07 -15.52
N LYS A 51 1.88 -12.31 -14.40
CA LYS A 51 3.09 -11.89 -13.71
C LYS A 51 2.79 -11.57 -12.25
N VAL A 52 3.75 -11.84 -11.36
CA VAL A 52 3.75 -11.35 -9.98
C VAL A 52 5.07 -10.65 -9.69
N GLU A 53 5.02 -9.36 -9.40
CA GLU A 53 6.19 -8.52 -9.11
C GLU A 53 6.34 -8.36 -7.59
N TRP A 54 7.32 -9.08 -7.03
CA TRP A 54 7.67 -8.99 -5.62
C TRP A 54 8.68 -7.87 -5.38
N ILE A 55 8.20 -6.64 -5.41
CA ILE A 55 9.01 -5.42 -5.24
C ILE A 55 8.51 -4.60 -4.05
N ASN A 56 9.37 -3.74 -3.51
CA ASN A 56 8.97 -2.72 -2.54
C ASN A 56 8.56 -1.44 -3.30
N PRO A 57 7.61 -0.66 -2.79
CA PRO A 57 6.89 -0.87 -1.52
C PRO A 57 5.75 -1.89 -1.61
N HIS A 58 5.23 -2.21 -2.79
CA HIS A 58 4.05 -3.06 -2.96
C HIS A 58 4.29 -4.18 -3.96
N VAL A 59 3.69 -5.34 -3.68
CA VAL A 59 3.62 -6.45 -4.64
C VAL A 59 2.54 -6.11 -5.67
N TRP A 60 2.82 -6.40 -6.95
CA TRP A 60 1.85 -6.28 -8.03
C TRP A 60 1.52 -7.63 -8.61
N ILE A 61 0.23 -7.88 -8.84
CA ILE A 61 -0.30 -9.09 -9.47
C ILE A 61 -0.94 -8.67 -10.77
N HIS A 62 -0.45 -9.19 -11.89
CA HIS A 62 -1.00 -8.93 -13.21
C HIS A 62 -1.79 -10.14 -13.68
N ILE A 63 -3.02 -9.90 -14.14
CA ILE A 63 -3.89 -10.93 -14.69
C ILE A 63 -4.40 -10.52 -16.07
N ASP A 64 -4.57 -11.49 -16.94
CA ASP A 64 -5.32 -11.32 -18.19
C ASP A 64 -6.79 -11.66 -17.93
N VAL A 65 -7.65 -10.72 -18.26
CA VAL A 65 -9.11 -10.81 -18.12
C VAL A 65 -9.71 -10.88 -19.51
N GLU A 66 -10.44 -11.96 -19.79
CA GLU A 66 -11.19 -12.10 -21.05
C GLU A 66 -12.52 -11.34 -20.93
N LYS A 67 -12.82 -10.51 -21.93
CA LYS A 67 -14.05 -9.73 -22.03
C LYS A 67 -15.11 -10.48 -22.85
N ASP A 68 -16.36 -10.06 -22.72
CA ASP A 68 -17.50 -10.64 -23.43
C ASP A 68 -17.36 -10.57 -24.96
N ASP A 69 -16.58 -9.62 -25.48
CA ASP A 69 -16.28 -9.48 -26.91
C ASP A 69 -15.12 -10.36 -27.40
N GLY A 70 -14.55 -11.19 -26.50
CA GLY A 70 -13.42 -12.07 -26.78
C GLY A 70 -12.05 -11.36 -26.78
N THR A 71 -11.99 -10.07 -26.46
CA THR A 71 -10.72 -9.37 -26.27
C THR A 71 -10.17 -9.63 -24.86
N THR A 72 -8.86 -9.46 -24.70
CA THR A 72 -8.19 -9.63 -23.43
C THR A 72 -7.64 -8.30 -22.93
N GLU A 73 -7.88 -7.98 -21.67
CA GLU A 73 -7.28 -6.84 -20.98
C GLU A 73 -6.36 -7.31 -19.87
N ASN A 74 -5.15 -6.72 -19.81
CA ASN A 74 -4.27 -6.96 -18.68
C ASN A 74 -4.60 -5.98 -17.55
N TRP A 75 -4.85 -6.51 -16.36
CA TRP A 75 -5.13 -5.76 -15.14
C TRP A 75 -4.01 -5.94 -14.12
N GLY A 76 -3.59 -4.82 -13.49
CA GLY A 76 -2.61 -4.81 -12.41
C GLY A 76 -3.29 -4.57 -11.06
N PHE A 77 -3.11 -5.50 -10.12
CA PHE A 77 -3.61 -5.37 -8.74
C PHE A 77 -2.45 -5.08 -7.79
N GLU A 78 -2.49 -3.91 -7.16
CA GLU A 78 -1.58 -3.57 -6.08
C GLU A 78 -1.95 -4.35 -4.81
N ALA A 79 -1.01 -5.10 -4.28
CA ALA A 79 -1.15 -5.81 -3.04
C ALA A 79 -0.32 -5.15 -1.92
N GLY A 80 -0.31 -5.76 -0.75
CA GLY A 80 0.48 -5.31 0.37
C GLY A 80 2.00 -5.40 0.13
N THR A 81 2.75 -4.89 1.11
CA THR A 81 4.22 -5.02 1.07
C THR A 81 4.63 -6.49 1.12
N PRO A 82 5.77 -6.89 0.51
CA PRO A 82 6.25 -8.26 0.57
C PRO A 82 6.27 -8.86 1.98
N ASN A 83 6.72 -8.10 2.97
CA ASN A 83 6.80 -8.55 4.36
C ASN A 83 5.43 -8.80 5.01
N VAL A 84 4.43 -7.98 4.67
CA VAL A 84 3.05 -8.17 5.16
C VAL A 84 2.45 -9.43 4.58
N LEU A 85 2.60 -9.65 3.27
CA LEU A 85 2.10 -10.82 2.59
C LEU A 85 2.76 -12.11 3.11
N PHE A 86 4.09 -12.11 3.28
CA PHE A 86 4.80 -13.25 3.87
C PHE A 86 4.28 -13.63 5.26
N ARG A 87 4.05 -12.67 6.14
CA ARG A 87 3.49 -12.93 7.48
C ARG A 87 2.08 -13.52 7.45
N ARG A 88 1.35 -13.33 6.35
CA ARG A 88 0.01 -13.88 6.10
C ARG A 88 0.04 -15.22 5.35
N GLY A 89 1.22 -15.77 5.11
CA GLY A 89 1.39 -17.03 4.38
C GLY A 89 1.37 -16.90 2.86
N PHE A 90 1.23 -15.68 2.31
CA PHE A 90 1.32 -15.46 0.88
C PHE A 90 2.78 -15.29 0.48
N THR A 91 3.31 -16.26 -0.26
CA THR A 91 4.72 -16.35 -0.65
C THR A 91 4.87 -16.27 -2.17
N ARG A 92 6.11 -16.19 -2.66
CA ARG A 92 6.41 -16.25 -4.10
C ARG A 92 5.91 -17.54 -4.77
N ARG A 93 5.64 -18.59 -4.00
CA ARG A 93 5.15 -19.90 -4.50
C ARG A 93 3.62 -20.01 -4.43
N SER A 94 2.96 -19.11 -3.72
CA SER A 94 1.49 -19.17 -3.54
C SER A 94 0.75 -18.83 -4.81
N LEU A 95 1.35 -18.07 -5.71
CA LEU A 95 0.72 -17.64 -6.97
C LEU A 95 1.78 -17.61 -8.07
N LEU A 96 1.54 -18.40 -9.12
CA LEU A 96 2.43 -18.53 -10.26
C LEU A 96 1.74 -18.07 -11.55
N PRO A 97 2.49 -17.59 -12.56
CA PRO A 97 1.94 -17.36 -13.88
C PRO A 97 1.22 -18.59 -14.42
N GLY A 98 0.08 -18.38 -15.08
CA GLY A 98 -0.82 -19.43 -15.56
C GLY A 98 -1.90 -19.86 -14.57
N ALA A 99 -1.86 -19.41 -13.31
CA ALA A 99 -2.91 -19.71 -12.34
C ALA A 99 -4.22 -18.97 -12.67
N ALA A 100 -5.34 -19.69 -12.67
CA ALA A 100 -6.67 -19.08 -12.75
C ALA A 100 -7.05 -18.53 -11.36
N VAL A 101 -7.57 -17.31 -11.34
CA VAL A 101 -7.89 -16.58 -10.10
C VAL A 101 -9.15 -15.74 -10.26
N LEU A 102 -9.79 -15.46 -9.12
CA LEU A 102 -10.77 -14.38 -8.97
C LEU A 102 -10.14 -13.33 -8.05
N VAL A 103 -10.03 -12.09 -8.52
CA VAL A 103 -9.44 -10.98 -7.75
C VAL A 103 -10.46 -9.89 -7.58
N ASP A 104 -10.62 -9.40 -6.36
CA ASP A 104 -11.44 -8.24 -6.06
C ASP A 104 -10.61 -7.07 -5.48
N GLY A 105 -11.11 -5.85 -5.67
CA GLY A 105 -10.42 -4.65 -5.24
C GLY A 105 -11.17 -3.38 -5.61
N TYR A 106 -10.43 -2.28 -5.73
CA TYR A 106 -10.95 -0.96 -6.06
C TYR A 106 -10.15 -0.33 -7.19
N GLN A 107 -10.84 0.15 -8.23
CA GLN A 107 -10.20 0.69 -9.43
C GLN A 107 -9.40 1.96 -9.14
N ALA A 108 -8.35 2.18 -9.92
CA ALA A 108 -7.61 3.44 -9.92
C ALA A 108 -8.49 4.60 -10.41
N LYS A 109 -8.34 5.78 -9.78
CA LYS A 109 -9.12 7.00 -10.09
C LYS A 109 -8.87 7.53 -11.50
N ASP A 110 -7.70 7.27 -12.05
CA ASP A 110 -7.33 7.66 -13.42
C ASP A 110 -8.02 6.83 -14.51
N GLY A 111 -8.80 5.80 -14.12
CA GLY A 111 -9.54 4.93 -15.03
C GLY A 111 -8.68 3.90 -15.76
N THR A 112 -7.41 3.78 -15.40
CA THR A 112 -6.54 2.72 -15.97
C THR A 112 -6.94 1.34 -15.45
N ASN A 113 -6.43 0.29 -16.12
CA ASN A 113 -6.62 -1.12 -15.72
C ASN A 113 -5.72 -1.46 -14.51
N ARG A 114 -5.83 -0.65 -13.45
CA ARG A 114 -5.17 -0.87 -12.17
C ARG A 114 -6.19 -0.84 -11.05
N ALA A 115 -5.94 -1.63 -10.03
CA ALA A 115 -6.77 -1.66 -8.84
C ALA A 115 -5.94 -1.90 -7.58
N ASN A 116 -6.41 -1.43 -6.42
CA ASN A 116 -5.91 -1.87 -5.13
C ASN A 116 -6.59 -3.20 -4.79
N GLY A 117 -5.81 -4.29 -4.73
CA GLY A 117 -6.32 -5.63 -4.48
C GLY A 117 -6.73 -5.81 -3.02
N ARG A 118 -7.93 -6.37 -2.80
CA ARG A 118 -8.43 -6.74 -1.47
C ARG A 118 -8.20 -8.21 -1.19
N ASP A 119 -8.79 -9.08 -2.01
CA ASP A 119 -8.68 -10.51 -1.87
C ASP A 119 -8.38 -11.16 -3.24
N ILE A 120 -7.74 -12.33 -3.21
CA ILE A 120 -7.58 -13.20 -4.36
C ILE A 120 -8.02 -14.61 -3.98
N THR A 121 -8.86 -15.21 -4.81
CA THR A 121 -9.34 -16.59 -4.66
C THR A 121 -8.70 -17.45 -5.73
N LEU A 122 -8.03 -18.52 -5.33
CA LEU A 122 -7.39 -19.49 -6.22
C LEU A 122 -8.42 -20.52 -6.72
N ALA A 123 -8.06 -21.29 -7.75
CA ALA A 123 -8.94 -22.31 -8.36
C ALA A 123 -9.38 -23.41 -7.37
N ASP A 124 -8.60 -23.67 -6.32
CA ASP A 124 -8.94 -24.63 -5.26
C ASP A 124 -9.86 -24.04 -4.17
N GLY A 125 -10.29 -22.79 -4.33
CA GLY A 125 -11.11 -22.06 -3.36
C GLY A 125 -10.31 -21.40 -2.24
N THR A 126 -8.99 -21.53 -2.20
CA THR A 126 -8.16 -20.84 -1.22
C THR A 126 -8.26 -19.34 -1.41
N LYS A 127 -8.64 -18.62 -0.35
CA LYS A 127 -8.75 -17.16 -0.36
C LYS A 127 -7.59 -16.53 0.40
N LEU A 128 -6.89 -15.62 -0.26
CA LEU A 128 -5.74 -14.90 0.30
C LEU A 128 -6.04 -13.40 0.32
N PHE A 129 -5.82 -12.78 1.46
CA PHE A 129 -5.99 -11.34 1.60
C PHE A 129 -4.76 -10.59 1.09
N LEU A 130 -4.94 -9.73 0.11
CA LEU A 130 -3.89 -8.96 -0.56
C LEU A 130 -3.61 -7.62 0.12
N GLY A 131 -4.59 -7.02 0.76
CA GLY A 131 -4.49 -5.65 1.24
C GLY A 131 -3.45 -5.44 2.35
N SER A 132 -2.95 -4.22 2.46
CA SER A 132 -2.17 -3.74 3.61
C SER A 132 -3.10 -3.13 4.65
N SER A 133 -2.72 -3.19 5.93
CA SER A 133 -3.39 -2.43 6.99
C SER A 133 -2.88 -1.00 7.03
N GLY A 134 -3.73 -0.06 7.46
CA GLY A 134 -3.37 1.34 7.63
C GLY A 134 -3.38 2.14 6.33
N THR A 135 -4.04 1.65 5.29
CA THR A 135 -4.17 2.33 4.00
C THR A 135 -5.40 3.24 3.90
N GLY A 136 -6.37 3.08 4.82
CA GLY A 136 -7.66 3.78 4.78
C GLY A 136 -8.60 3.25 3.70
N ALA A 137 -8.35 2.06 3.16
CA ALA A 137 -9.24 1.44 2.19
C ALA A 137 -10.59 1.04 2.82
N PRO A 138 -11.70 1.01 2.05
CA PRO A 138 -13.05 0.73 2.57
C PRO A 138 -13.16 -0.58 3.35
N TRP A 139 -12.41 -1.62 2.97
CA TRP A 139 -12.41 -2.90 3.65
C TRP A 139 -11.76 -2.86 5.06
N GLU A 140 -10.95 -1.84 5.39
CA GLU A 140 -10.45 -1.62 6.74
C GLU A 140 -11.52 -1.06 7.66
N LEU A 141 -12.36 -0.17 7.12
CA LEU A 141 -13.45 0.46 7.86
C LEU A 141 -14.60 -0.52 8.13
N ALA A 142 -14.75 -1.56 7.30
CA ALA A 142 -15.82 -2.54 7.39
C ALA A 142 -15.54 -3.70 8.36
N ARG A 143 -14.35 -3.81 8.96
CA ARG A 143 -14.00 -4.88 9.90
C ARG A 143 -14.43 -4.50 11.33
N PRO A 144 -15.45 -5.17 11.93
CA PRO A 144 -15.73 -5.00 13.35
C PRO A 144 -14.51 -5.51 14.16
N GLY A 145 -13.88 -4.63 14.94
CA GLY A 145 -12.83 -5.00 15.89
C GLY A 145 -11.38 -4.79 15.44
N VAL A 146 -11.12 -4.15 14.31
CA VAL A 146 -9.82 -3.51 14.07
C VAL A 146 -9.90 -2.14 14.72
N ASP A 147 -9.36 -2.05 15.94
CA ASP A 147 -9.17 -0.77 16.61
C ASP A 147 -8.46 0.18 15.64
N THR A 148 -9.21 1.16 15.14
CA THR A 148 -8.60 2.36 14.59
C THR A 148 -7.83 2.96 15.76
N VAL A 149 -6.52 2.81 15.77
CA VAL A 149 -5.67 3.42 16.79
C VAL A 149 -5.95 4.92 16.73
N ASP A 150 -6.71 5.39 17.72
CA ASP A 150 -7.03 6.80 17.89
C ASP A 150 -5.70 7.56 18.00
N PRO A 151 -5.34 8.41 17.02
CA PRO A 151 -4.08 9.14 17.05
C PRO A 151 -3.98 10.11 18.22
N SER A 152 -5.07 10.36 18.97
CA SER A 152 -5.10 11.25 20.14
C SER A 152 -4.63 10.58 21.43
N ARG A 153 -4.32 9.27 21.41
CA ARG A 153 -3.86 8.49 22.56
C ARG A 153 -2.35 8.29 22.66
N ARG A 154 -1.55 9.17 22.08
CA ARG A 154 -0.10 9.23 22.29
C ARG A 154 0.31 10.52 22.96
#